data_32a22712eac612591f5db9e10f5afb8c
#
_entry.id   32a22712eac612591f5db9e10f5afb8c
#
_cell.length_a   1.000
_cell.length_b   1.000
_cell.length_c   1.000
_cell.angle_alpha   90.00
_cell.angle_beta   90.00
_cell.angle_gamma   90.00
#
_symmetry.space_group_name_H-M   'P 1'
#
loop_
_entity.id
_entity.type
_entity.pdbx_description
1 polymer ?
#
loop_
_entity_poly.entity_id
_entity_poly.type
_entity_poly.pdbx_seq_one_letter_code
_entity_poly.pdbx_strand_id
1 'polypeptide(L)'
;YDAHPWLLDAPVHGMPTGPHRLRWMEAVLQILACVELDLQEQLNAALLIDGHVRTVAALKRSLAATHDTRHDPTTNWLLTRFEANGLTSMTQVLKAGALDDEQGYELDYGLDQIIAGIKVNSASGDGRPVDQGNLPKEKTNSTGTPK
;
A
#
# COMPACT_ATOMS: atom_id res chain seq x y z
N TYR A 1 13.90 -0.83 4.60
CA TYR A 1 14.19 -1.72 3.46
C TYR A 1 15.62 -1.51 2.92
N ASP A 2 16.15 -0.29 2.94
CA ASP A 2 17.51 -0.01 2.42
C ASP A 2 18.59 -0.81 3.17
N ALA A 3 18.48 -0.91 4.50
CA ALA A 3 19.40 -1.70 5.32
C ALA A 3 19.19 -3.23 5.19
N HIS A 4 18.01 -3.66 4.80
CA HIS A 4 17.63 -5.08 4.73
C HIS A 4 16.74 -5.37 3.51
N PRO A 5 17.29 -5.31 2.28
CA PRO A 5 16.52 -5.48 1.04
C PRO A 5 15.78 -6.82 0.92
N TRP A 6 16.31 -7.88 1.56
CA TRP A 6 15.71 -9.21 1.60
C TRP A 6 14.31 -9.24 2.25
N LEU A 7 13.96 -8.22 3.08
CA LEU A 7 12.63 -8.11 3.66
C LEU A 7 11.52 -7.92 2.60
N LEU A 8 11.87 -7.43 1.42
CA LEU A 8 10.94 -7.32 0.31
C LEU A 8 10.56 -8.68 -0.29
N ASP A 9 11.44 -9.67 -0.15
CA ASP A 9 11.23 -11.03 -0.65
C ASP A 9 10.50 -11.91 0.37
N ALA A 10 10.40 -11.45 1.61
CA ALA A 10 9.67 -12.17 2.65
C ALA A 10 8.17 -12.22 2.31
N PRO A 11 7.57 -13.42 2.25
CA PRO A 11 6.16 -13.56 1.95
C PRO A 11 5.30 -12.90 3.04
N VAL A 12 4.37 -12.06 2.62
CA VAL A 12 3.38 -11.44 3.52
C VAL A 12 2.09 -12.25 3.41
N HIS A 13 1.95 -13.25 4.25
CA HIS A 13 0.74 -14.04 4.32
C HIS A 13 0.03 -13.76 5.66
N GLY A 14 -1.17 -13.22 5.58
CA GLY A 14 -2.00 -12.97 6.74
C GLY A 14 -1.48 -11.89 7.69
N MET A 15 -1.90 -11.99 8.95
CA MET A 15 -1.53 -11.03 9.97
C MET A 15 -0.04 -11.13 10.32
N PRO A 16 0.68 -10.00 10.47
CA PRO A 16 2.09 -10.03 10.85
C PRO A 16 2.26 -10.61 12.26
N THR A 17 2.99 -11.72 12.38
CA THR A 17 3.19 -12.40 13.65
C THR A 17 4.57 -12.19 14.25
N GLY A 18 5.51 -11.61 13.48
CA GLY A 18 6.86 -11.35 13.96
C GLY A 18 6.91 -10.22 15.01
N PRO A 19 7.69 -10.37 16.12
CA PRO A 19 7.68 -9.43 17.24
C PRO A 19 8.09 -8.00 16.84
N HIS A 20 9.01 -7.84 15.90
CA HIS A 20 9.43 -6.52 15.41
C HIS A 20 8.34 -5.83 14.61
N ARG A 21 7.63 -6.59 13.78
CA ARG A 21 6.53 -6.06 12.97
C ARG A 21 5.32 -5.70 13.81
N LEU A 22 5.03 -6.48 14.84
CA LEU A 22 3.97 -6.15 15.80
C LEU A 22 4.30 -4.88 16.59
N ARG A 23 5.55 -4.69 17.01
CA ARG A 23 5.98 -3.44 17.68
C ARG A 23 5.88 -2.23 16.76
N TRP A 24 6.24 -2.38 15.48
CA TRP A 24 6.07 -1.31 14.51
C TRP A 24 4.59 -0.96 14.34
N MET A 25 3.73 -1.96 14.15
CA MET A 25 2.28 -1.76 14.03
C MET A 25 1.70 -1.07 15.26
N GLU A 26 2.08 -1.53 16.45
CA GLU A 26 1.68 -0.92 17.72
C GLU A 26 2.06 0.58 17.78
N ALA A 27 3.31 0.90 17.41
CA ALA A 27 3.78 2.29 17.41
C ALA A 27 2.97 3.17 16.43
N VAL A 28 2.64 2.66 15.25
CA VAL A 28 1.82 3.39 14.27
C VAL A 28 0.40 3.58 14.79
N LEU A 29 -0.21 2.54 15.37
CA LEU A 29 -1.55 2.63 15.94
C LEU A 29 -1.61 3.62 17.10
N GLN A 30 -0.59 3.66 17.97
CA GLN A 30 -0.50 4.64 19.06
C GLN A 30 -0.45 6.09 18.54
N ILE A 31 0.24 6.34 17.43
CA ILE A 31 0.24 7.66 16.78
C ILE A 31 -1.14 7.98 16.21
N LEU A 32 -1.75 7.03 15.51
CA LEU A 32 -3.07 7.20 14.91
C LEU A 32 -4.20 7.34 15.95
N ALA A 33 -4.03 6.80 17.15
CA ALA A 33 -4.98 6.98 18.26
C ALA A 33 -5.07 8.44 18.74
N CYS A 34 -4.09 9.29 18.39
CA CYS A 34 -4.16 10.74 18.67
C CYS A 34 -5.04 11.50 17.64
N VAL A 35 -5.56 10.81 16.65
CA VAL A 35 -6.42 11.37 15.59
C VAL A 35 -7.83 10.79 15.78
N GLU A 36 -8.88 11.57 15.49
CA GLU A 36 -10.28 11.15 15.60
C GLU A 36 -10.65 10.14 14.49
N LEU A 37 -10.14 8.93 14.62
CA LEU A 37 -10.42 7.78 13.76
C LEU A 37 -10.91 6.61 14.60
N ASP A 38 -11.84 5.83 14.10
CA ASP A 38 -12.19 4.56 14.74
C ASP A 38 -11.05 3.52 14.62
N LEU A 39 -11.13 2.44 15.41
CA LEU A 39 -10.07 1.42 15.44
C LEU A 39 -9.86 0.72 14.09
N GLN A 40 -10.91 0.56 13.30
CA GLN A 40 -10.83 -0.05 11.98
C GLN A 40 -10.15 0.89 10.98
N GLU A 41 -10.47 2.17 11.05
CA GLU A 41 -9.84 3.21 10.24
C GLU A 41 -8.35 3.37 10.57
N GLN A 42 -8.00 3.34 11.88
CA GLN A 42 -6.61 3.36 12.33
C GLN A 42 -5.83 2.17 11.76
N LEU A 43 -6.40 0.97 11.82
CA LEU A 43 -5.77 -0.23 11.25
C LEU A 43 -5.64 -0.13 9.74
N ASN A 44 -6.67 0.33 9.04
CA ASN A 44 -6.66 0.51 7.59
C ASN A 44 -5.60 1.55 7.15
N ALA A 45 -5.48 2.66 7.89
CA ALA A 45 -4.46 3.68 7.66
C ALA A 45 -3.03 3.12 7.86
N ALA A 46 -2.82 2.34 8.92
CA ALA A 46 -1.54 1.70 9.18
C ALA A 46 -1.14 0.72 8.06
N LEU A 47 -2.09 -0.10 7.59
CA LEU A 47 -1.86 -1.04 6.49
C LEU A 47 -1.60 -0.32 5.16
N LEU A 48 -2.28 0.81 4.92
CA LEU A 48 -2.07 1.61 3.70
C LEU A 48 -0.66 2.22 3.68
N ILE A 49 -0.19 2.75 4.82
CA ILE A 49 1.17 3.27 4.97
C ILE A 49 2.21 2.15 4.73
N ASP A 50 2.05 0.99 5.38
CA ASP A 50 2.96 -0.15 5.20
C ASP A 50 3.03 -0.61 3.74
N GLY A 51 1.87 -0.74 3.09
CA GLY A 51 1.75 -1.14 1.69
C GLY A 51 2.43 -0.15 0.74
N HIS A 52 2.22 1.15 0.95
CA HIS A 52 2.84 2.19 0.14
C HIS A 52 4.38 2.18 0.27
N VAL A 53 4.90 2.20 1.50
CA VAL A 53 6.35 2.16 1.77
C VAL A 53 7.00 0.92 1.16
N ARG A 54 6.35 -0.25 1.30
CA ARG A 54 6.83 -1.49 0.71
C ARG A 54 6.87 -1.44 -0.82
N THR A 55 5.82 -0.91 -1.44
CA THR A 55 5.73 -0.79 -2.90
C THR A 55 6.81 0.12 -3.45
N VAL A 56 7.02 1.30 -2.84
CA VAL A 56 8.06 2.24 -3.25
C VAL A 56 9.46 1.62 -3.07
N ALA A 57 9.71 0.94 -1.96
CA ALA A 57 10.98 0.26 -1.73
C ALA A 57 11.25 -0.86 -2.78
N ALA A 58 10.21 -1.62 -3.15
CA ALA A 58 10.31 -2.64 -4.19
C ALA A 58 10.59 -2.03 -5.56
N LEU A 59 9.93 -0.91 -5.89
CA LEU A 59 10.15 -0.17 -7.13
C LEU A 59 11.60 0.35 -7.20
N LYS A 60 12.07 1.02 -6.15
CA LYS A 60 13.46 1.52 -6.06
C LYS A 60 14.48 0.39 -6.28
N ARG A 61 14.28 -0.77 -5.64
CA ARG A 61 15.15 -1.93 -5.82
C ARG A 61 15.14 -2.44 -7.26
N SER A 62 13.97 -2.48 -7.90
CA SER A 62 13.82 -2.90 -9.28
C SER A 62 14.54 -1.95 -10.24
N LEU A 63 14.38 -0.64 -10.04
CA LEU A 63 15.05 0.37 -10.86
C LEU A 63 16.58 0.33 -10.67
N ALA A 64 17.06 0.22 -9.44
CA ALA A 64 18.50 0.09 -9.17
C ALA A 64 19.13 -1.12 -9.87
N ALA A 65 18.40 -2.22 -10.00
CA ALA A 65 18.88 -3.41 -10.72
C ALA A 65 18.96 -3.20 -12.24
N THR A 66 18.22 -2.25 -12.79
CA THR A 66 18.23 -1.94 -14.24
C THR A 66 19.15 -0.79 -14.61
N HIS A 67 19.57 0.04 -13.65
CA HIS A 67 20.44 1.22 -13.90
C HIS A 67 21.89 0.89 -14.31
N ASP A 68 22.31 -0.37 -14.34
CA ASP A 68 23.65 -0.77 -14.83
C ASP A 68 23.77 -0.70 -16.38
N THR A 69 22.71 -0.28 -17.07
CA THR A 69 22.70 -0.11 -18.53
C THR A 69 22.53 1.36 -18.92
N ARG A 70 23.60 2.16 -18.72
CA ARG A 70 23.64 3.62 -18.94
C ARG A 70 23.53 4.10 -20.39
N HIS A 71 23.02 3.31 -21.29
CA HIS A 71 22.59 3.78 -22.62
C HIS A 71 21.34 3.00 -22.98
N ASP A 72 20.21 3.51 -22.50
CA ASP A 72 18.98 2.75 -22.61
C ASP A 72 18.26 3.01 -23.96
N PRO A 73 18.43 2.10 -24.95
CA PRO A 73 17.57 2.08 -26.12
C PRO A 73 16.11 1.80 -25.75
N THR A 74 15.85 1.44 -24.49
CA THR A 74 14.54 1.06 -23.97
C THR A 74 13.55 2.21 -24.03
N THR A 75 13.96 3.44 -23.72
CA THR A 75 13.07 4.62 -23.77
C THR A 75 12.55 4.85 -25.19
N ASN A 76 13.43 4.81 -26.19
CA ASN A 76 13.03 4.99 -27.59
C ASN A 76 12.19 3.81 -28.12
N TRP A 77 12.53 2.59 -27.68
CA TRP A 77 11.75 1.39 -27.99
C TRP A 77 10.37 1.44 -27.34
N LEU A 78 10.27 1.83 -26.07
CA LEU A 78 8.99 2.02 -25.37
C LEU A 78 8.15 3.08 -26.07
N LEU A 79 8.74 4.21 -26.42
CA LEU A 79 8.05 5.29 -27.13
C LEU A 79 7.41 4.79 -28.42
N THR A 80 8.20 4.11 -29.25
CA THR A 80 7.72 3.52 -30.51
C THR A 80 6.57 2.53 -30.26
N ARG A 81 6.67 1.75 -29.21
CA ARG A 81 5.66 0.76 -28.86
C ARG A 81 4.37 1.40 -28.34
N PHE A 82 4.48 2.46 -27.56
CA PHE A 82 3.32 3.20 -27.05
C PHE A 82 2.59 3.91 -28.18
N GLU A 83 3.32 4.55 -29.10
CA GLU A 83 2.75 5.21 -30.29
C GLU A 83 2.06 4.22 -31.22
N ALA A 84 2.72 3.08 -31.51
CA ALA A 84 2.15 2.03 -32.38
C ALA A 84 0.87 1.39 -31.81
N ASN A 85 0.68 1.40 -30.48
CA ASN A 85 -0.51 0.86 -29.82
C ASN A 85 -1.52 1.95 -29.40
N GLY A 86 -1.31 3.22 -29.80
CA GLY A 86 -2.21 4.31 -29.47
C GLY A 86 -2.26 4.68 -27.97
N LEU A 87 -1.21 4.39 -27.20
CA LEU A 87 -1.13 4.64 -25.77
C LEU A 87 -0.75 6.10 -25.49
N THR A 88 -1.64 7.03 -25.83
CA THR A 88 -1.39 8.47 -25.81
C THR A 88 -0.93 8.98 -24.44
N SER A 89 -1.59 8.59 -23.35
CA SER A 89 -1.23 9.02 -21.99
C SER A 89 0.14 8.52 -21.58
N MET A 90 0.46 7.24 -21.85
CA MET A 90 1.78 6.68 -21.57
C MET A 90 2.88 7.36 -22.39
N THR A 91 2.58 7.67 -23.65
CA THR A 91 3.49 8.45 -24.52
C THR A 91 3.79 9.82 -23.92
N GLN A 92 2.78 10.52 -23.40
CA GLN A 92 2.96 11.82 -22.74
C GLN A 92 3.80 11.72 -21.47
N VAL A 93 3.53 10.75 -20.60
CA VAL A 93 4.29 10.49 -19.37
C VAL A 93 5.76 10.24 -19.69
N LEU A 94 6.05 9.38 -20.68
CA LEU A 94 7.41 9.07 -21.08
C LEU A 94 8.12 10.29 -21.67
N LYS A 95 7.47 11.06 -22.54
CA LYS A 95 8.03 12.29 -23.14
C LYS A 95 8.26 13.40 -22.12
N ALA A 96 7.49 13.43 -21.05
CA ALA A 96 7.66 14.39 -19.95
C ALA A 96 8.81 14.02 -18.99
N GLY A 97 9.46 12.86 -19.19
CA GLY A 97 10.50 12.37 -18.26
C GLY A 97 9.97 11.99 -16.88
N ALA A 98 8.65 11.79 -16.75
CA ALA A 98 8.05 11.48 -15.45
C ALA A 98 8.38 10.06 -14.95
N LEU A 99 9.04 9.25 -15.76
CA LEU A 99 9.57 7.94 -15.36
C LEU A 99 11.06 8.00 -14.95
N ASP A 100 11.72 9.15 -15.15
CA ASP A 100 13.16 9.33 -14.92
C ASP A 100 13.44 9.90 -13.50
N ASP A 101 12.41 10.00 -12.64
CA ASP A 101 12.52 10.62 -11.33
C ASP A 101 13.32 9.75 -10.35
N GLU A 102 14.62 10.06 -10.21
CA GLU A 102 15.55 9.43 -9.27
C GLU A 102 15.37 9.94 -7.82
N GLN A 103 14.47 10.90 -7.57
CA GLN A 103 14.51 11.69 -6.34
C GLN A 103 13.59 11.21 -5.21
N GLY A 104 12.89 10.09 -5.38
CA GLY A 104 12.08 9.52 -4.30
C GLY A 104 10.79 10.28 -3.98
N TYR A 105 10.33 11.13 -4.89
CA TYR A 105 9.06 11.86 -4.78
C TYR A 105 7.85 10.94 -4.61
N GLU A 106 7.93 9.71 -5.13
CA GLU A 106 6.81 8.76 -5.02
C GLU A 106 6.47 8.43 -3.56
N LEU A 107 7.50 8.33 -2.69
CA LEU A 107 7.28 8.06 -1.26
C LEU A 107 6.56 9.22 -0.59
N ASP A 108 7.11 10.42 -0.73
CA ASP A 108 6.59 11.62 -0.08
C ASP A 108 5.21 11.98 -0.62
N TYR A 109 5.04 11.96 -1.95
CA TYR A 109 3.75 12.22 -2.58
C TYR A 109 2.66 11.27 -2.08
N GLY A 110 2.92 9.96 -2.03
CA GLY A 110 1.96 8.99 -1.57
C GLY A 110 1.64 9.13 -0.09
N LEU A 111 2.65 9.38 0.76
CA LEU A 111 2.44 9.65 2.18
C LEU A 111 1.61 10.91 2.40
N ASP A 112 1.87 11.99 1.66
CA ASP A 112 1.10 13.22 1.74
C ASP A 112 -0.38 12.99 1.38
N GLN A 113 -0.66 12.20 0.32
CA GLN A 113 -2.03 11.84 -0.04
C GLN A 113 -2.71 11.01 1.05
N ILE A 114 -2.01 10.03 1.64
CA ILE A 114 -2.53 9.22 2.74
C ILE A 114 -2.84 10.10 3.95
N ILE A 115 -1.93 10.99 4.35
CA ILE A 115 -2.10 11.90 5.47
C ILE A 115 -3.25 12.88 5.21
N ALA A 116 -3.37 13.41 4.00
CA ALA A 116 -4.49 14.27 3.62
C ALA A 116 -5.84 13.54 3.74
N GLY A 117 -5.90 12.29 3.28
CA GLY A 117 -7.09 11.44 3.43
C GLY A 117 -7.46 11.18 4.89
N ILE A 118 -6.48 10.88 5.74
CA ILE A 118 -6.68 10.71 7.19
C ILE A 118 -7.26 11.98 7.82
N LYS A 119 -6.71 13.15 7.49
CA LYS A 119 -7.19 14.45 8.01
C LYS A 119 -8.63 14.74 7.59
N VAL A 120 -9.01 14.40 6.37
CA VAL A 120 -10.39 14.58 5.89
C VAL A 120 -11.35 13.68 6.65
N ASN A 121 -11.01 12.41 6.85
CA ASN A 121 -11.84 11.45 7.57
C ASN A 121 -12.02 11.87 9.04
N SER A 122 -10.94 12.27 9.73
CA SER A 122 -11.02 12.75 11.11
C SER A 122 -11.86 14.03 11.26
N ALA A 123 -11.82 14.93 10.28
CA ALA A 123 -12.61 16.17 10.32
C ALA A 123 -14.09 15.94 9.99
N SER A 124 -14.41 14.86 9.28
CA SER A 124 -15.79 14.58 8.85
C SER A 124 -16.66 14.02 9.98
N GLY A 125 -16.08 13.47 11.06
CA GLY A 125 -16.76 13.02 12.28
C GLY A 125 -17.97 12.07 12.07
N ASP A 126 -18.22 11.73 10.84
CA ASP A 126 -19.38 10.96 10.41
C ASP A 126 -19.00 9.47 10.47
N GLY A 127 -19.06 8.95 11.72
CA GLY A 127 -18.95 7.52 11.94
C GLY A 127 -19.95 6.81 11.03
N ARG A 128 -19.49 6.29 9.92
CA ARG A 128 -20.31 5.34 9.15
C ARG A 128 -20.77 4.27 10.12
N PRO A 129 -22.09 4.11 10.36
CA PRO A 129 -22.57 3.06 11.24
C PRO A 129 -22.00 1.76 10.70
N VAL A 130 -21.24 1.06 11.53
CA VAL A 130 -20.84 -0.31 11.26
C VAL A 130 -22.14 -1.06 11.08
N ASP A 131 -22.48 -1.37 9.83
CA ASP A 131 -23.55 -2.30 9.53
C ASP A 131 -23.18 -3.62 10.21
N GLN A 132 -23.76 -3.86 11.39
CA GLN A 132 -23.70 -5.14 12.09
C GLN A 132 -24.55 -6.15 11.33
N GLY A 133 -24.37 -6.19 10.01
CA GLY A 133 -24.98 -7.12 9.08
C GLY A 133 -24.56 -8.55 9.40
N ASN A 134 -25.41 -9.20 10.18
CA ASN A 134 -25.76 -10.60 10.00
C ASN A 134 -24.65 -11.63 10.21
N LEU A 135 -24.22 -11.79 11.47
CA LEU A 135 -23.58 -13.04 11.87
C LEU A 135 -24.56 -14.21 11.60
N PRO A 136 -24.19 -15.24 10.85
CA PRO A 136 -25.05 -16.39 10.65
C PRO A 136 -25.36 -17.02 12.01
N LYS A 137 -26.65 -17.12 12.35
CA LYS A 137 -27.11 -17.84 13.55
C LYS A 137 -26.63 -19.27 13.46
N GLU A 138 -25.78 -19.66 14.37
CA GLU A 138 -25.30 -21.01 14.60
C GLU A 138 -26.53 -21.93 14.80
N LYS A 139 -26.77 -22.84 13.87
CA LYS A 139 -27.81 -23.85 14.01
C LYS A 139 -27.36 -24.82 15.09
N THR A 140 -27.90 -24.68 16.28
CA THR A 140 -27.83 -25.69 17.32
C THR A 140 -28.51 -26.97 16.81
N ASN A 141 -27.70 -27.92 16.38
CA ASN A 141 -28.16 -29.28 16.08
C ASN A 141 -28.44 -30.02 17.40
N SER A 142 -29.71 -30.04 17.77
CA SER A 142 -30.23 -30.94 18.79
C SER A 142 -30.20 -32.37 18.26
N THR A 143 -29.20 -33.14 18.61
CA THR A 143 -29.15 -34.58 18.41
C THR A 143 -30.07 -35.26 19.40
N GLY A 144 -31.27 -35.62 18.95
CA GLY A 144 -32.15 -36.50 19.66
C GLY A 144 -31.59 -37.92 19.67
N THR A 145 -31.47 -38.49 20.83
CA THR A 145 -31.12 -39.89 21.09
C THR A 145 -32.34 -40.79 20.76
N PRO A 146 -32.22 -41.87 19.96
CA PRO A 146 -33.24 -42.88 19.92
C PRO A 146 -32.96 -43.99 20.93
N LYS A 147 -34.05 -44.52 21.44
CA LYS A 147 -34.12 -45.68 22.32
C LYS A 147 -33.58 -46.96 21.66
#